data_35965516d6f40a55474ffa8d16fcbc7d
#
_entry.id   35965516d6f40a55474ffa8d16fcbc7d
#
_cell.length_a   1.000
_cell.length_b   1.000
_cell.length_c   1.000
_cell.angle_alpha   90.00
_cell.angle_beta   90.00
_cell.angle_gamma   90.00
#
_symmetry.space_group_name_H-M   'P 1'
#
loop_
_entity.id
_entity.type
_entity.pdbx_description
1 polymer ?
#
loop_
_entity_poly.entity_id
_entity_poly.type
_entity_poly.pdbx_seq_one_letter_code
_entity_poly.pdbx_strand_id
1 'polypeptide(L)'
;MNYDFIITSDRTMITNHHNNEFLGFMTTAPAIGLPELIWKWISAPKIKVDKIGRPIQAPYGLRKIEAALLDAGFKATIIDPDYIHKHLDSAKAIMIGHHDYFALASPSCEWKMLTNKEPINAKCFRKFLTKIINKIKDKKDLKIIVGGPAAWQWLYVPKLIKKYRINTVINGEGEKVIKIIAQKILNGEALPNYIEVDPSDSPKLNEIALIRYPSINGLIEIMRGCPRGCKFCSVTSRPIRFYTLEMIEKELKLIIHMA
;
A
#
# COMPACT_ATOMS: atom_id res chain seq x y z
N MET A 1 1.80 -14.67 -17.70
CA MET A 1 0.55 -13.92 -17.45
C MET A 1 0.86 -12.45 -17.47
N ASN A 2 0.12 -11.66 -18.21
CA ASN A 2 0.28 -10.21 -18.26
C ASN A 2 -0.78 -9.58 -17.34
N TYR A 3 -0.35 -8.68 -16.47
CA TYR A 3 -1.21 -7.92 -15.57
C TYR A 3 -1.25 -6.47 -16.02
N ASP A 4 -2.45 -5.88 -16.03
CA ASP A 4 -2.65 -4.47 -16.35
C ASP A 4 -2.29 -3.58 -15.15
N PHE A 5 -2.55 -4.08 -13.93
CA PHE A 5 -2.35 -3.35 -12.68
C PHE A 5 -1.42 -4.11 -11.74
N ILE A 6 -0.31 -3.49 -11.42
CA ILE A 6 0.65 -3.99 -10.42
C ILE A 6 0.43 -3.23 -9.13
N ILE A 7 0.08 -3.95 -8.08
CA ILE A 7 -0.06 -3.40 -6.74
C ILE A 7 1.24 -3.72 -5.99
N THR A 8 1.78 -2.75 -5.28
CA THR A 8 3.07 -2.95 -4.60
C THR A 8 3.29 -1.93 -3.48
N SER A 9 4.38 -2.09 -2.78
CA SER A 9 4.97 -1.11 -1.88
C SER A 9 6.47 -1.36 -1.76
N ASP A 10 7.15 -0.60 -0.91
CA ASP A 10 8.55 -0.88 -0.61
C ASP A 10 8.71 -2.08 0.36
N ARG A 11 9.95 -2.44 0.67
CA ARG A 11 10.27 -3.60 1.49
C ARG A 11 9.76 -3.48 2.93
N THR A 12 9.62 -2.29 3.49
CA THR A 12 9.13 -2.12 4.87
C THR A 12 7.64 -2.38 5.02
N MET A 13 6.92 -2.41 3.89
CA MET A 13 5.50 -2.77 3.82
C MET A 13 5.31 -4.23 3.38
N ILE A 14 6.05 -4.68 2.35
CA ILE A 14 5.95 -6.05 1.85
C ILE A 14 6.96 -6.94 2.58
N THR A 15 6.63 -7.25 3.81
CA THR A 15 7.43 -8.07 4.73
C THR A 15 6.52 -8.64 5.82
N ASN A 16 6.91 -9.76 6.42
CA ASN A 16 6.20 -10.35 7.55
C ASN A 16 6.89 -10.08 8.89
N HIS A 17 7.94 -9.25 8.91
CA HIS A 17 8.69 -8.92 10.13
C HIS A 17 9.12 -10.17 10.94
N HIS A 18 9.54 -11.25 10.27
CA HIS A 18 9.81 -12.57 10.90
C HIS A 18 8.61 -13.13 11.71
N ASN A 19 7.38 -12.87 11.26
CA ASN A 19 6.10 -13.19 11.95
C ASN A 19 5.95 -12.49 13.31
N ASN A 20 6.60 -11.35 13.49
CA ASN A 20 6.54 -10.54 14.71
C ASN A 20 6.28 -9.08 14.36
N GLU A 21 5.02 -8.66 14.45
CA GLU A 21 4.59 -7.28 14.14
C GLU A 21 5.33 -6.21 14.95
N PHE A 22 5.81 -6.53 16.16
CA PHE A 22 6.58 -5.60 16.97
C PHE A 22 7.88 -5.16 16.27
N LEU A 23 8.52 -6.05 15.51
CA LEU A 23 9.71 -5.72 14.73
C LEU A 23 9.41 -4.70 13.61
N GLY A 24 8.15 -4.60 13.18
CA GLY A 24 7.70 -3.58 12.24
C GLY A 24 7.93 -2.16 12.76
N PHE A 25 7.78 -1.93 14.05
CA PHE A 25 8.06 -0.62 14.66
C PHE A 25 9.52 -0.17 14.48
N MET A 26 10.46 -1.09 14.37
CA MET A 26 11.85 -0.74 14.08
C MET A 26 12.01 -0.01 12.75
N THR A 27 11.10 -0.21 11.80
CA THR A 27 11.15 0.49 10.50
C THR A 27 10.81 1.96 10.62
N THR A 28 10.08 2.36 11.67
CA THR A 28 9.68 3.75 11.91
C THR A 28 10.83 4.58 12.51
N ALA A 29 11.90 3.93 12.98
CA ALA A 29 13.10 4.56 13.49
C ALA A 29 14.22 4.58 12.44
N PRO A 30 15.21 5.48 12.55
CA PRO A 30 16.47 5.35 11.83
C PRO A 30 17.30 4.18 12.40
N ALA A 31 18.22 3.64 11.61
CA ALA A 31 19.15 2.65 12.13
C ALA A 31 20.06 3.28 13.21
N ILE A 32 19.98 2.77 14.44
CA ILE A 32 20.71 3.24 15.60
C ILE A 32 21.46 2.05 16.22
N GLY A 33 22.75 2.21 16.49
CA GLY A 33 23.59 1.20 17.15
C GLY A 33 23.96 -0.01 16.28
N LEU A 34 23.31 -0.21 15.15
CA LEU A 34 23.57 -1.31 14.20
C LEU A 34 23.71 -0.76 12.77
N PRO A 35 24.48 -1.43 11.89
CA PRO A 35 24.49 -1.14 10.47
C PRO A 35 23.09 -1.24 9.84
N GLU A 36 22.77 -0.34 8.91
CA GLU A 36 21.45 -0.29 8.25
C GLU A 36 21.02 -1.62 7.61
N LEU A 37 21.96 -2.39 7.08
CA LEU A 37 21.67 -3.69 6.49
C LEU A 37 21.16 -4.69 7.53
N ILE A 38 21.79 -4.72 8.70
CA ILE A 38 21.38 -5.59 9.82
C ILE A 38 20.02 -5.13 10.33
N TRP A 39 19.86 -3.81 10.55
CA TRP A 39 18.59 -3.23 10.98
C TRP A 39 17.43 -3.62 10.05
N LYS A 40 17.63 -3.50 8.73
CA LYS A 40 16.64 -3.91 7.73
C LYS A 40 16.39 -5.41 7.71
N TRP A 41 17.42 -6.22 7.88
CA TRP A 41 17.25 -7.67 7.94
C TRP A 41 16.38 -8.08 9.12
N ILE A 42 16.55 -7.43 10.29
CA ILE A 42 15.73 -7.67 11.48
C ILE A 42 14.29 -7.16 11.25
N SER A 43 14.14 -5.93 10.78
CA SER A 43 12.84 -5.25 10.76
C SER A 43 12.01 -5.49 9.49
N ALA A 44 12.64 -5.76 8.36
CA ALA A 44 11.99 -5.87 7.05
C ALA A 44 12.61 -6.97 6.18
N PRO A 45 12.55 -8.25 6.61
CA PRO A 45 13.07 -9.36 5.84
C PRO A 45 12.32 -9.54 4.52
N LYS A 46 12.97 -10.24 3.58
CA LYS A 46 12.30 -10.69 2.35
C LYS A 46 11.33 -11.83 2.69
N ILE A 47 10.19 -11.81 2.03
CA ILE A 47 9.17 -12.86 2.15
C ILE A 47 9.22 -13.81 0.94
N LYS A 48 8.61 -14.97 1.10
CA LYS A 48 8.48 -15.95 0.01
C LYS A 48 7.62 -15.40 -1.12
N VAL A 49 8.08 -15.60 -2.35
CA VAL A 49 7.37 -15.20 -3.57
C VAL A 49 7.32 -16.38 -4.54
N ASP A 50 6.36 -16.37 -5.45
CA ASP A 50 6.31 -17.32 -6.55
C ASP A 50 7.29 -16.97 -7.70
N LYS A 51 7.28 -17.76 -8.77
CA LYS A 51 8.19 -17.60 -9.93
C LYS A 51 8.07 -16.24 -10.63
N ILE A 52 6.91 -15.59 -10.53
CA ILE A 52 6.67 -14.28 -11.14
C ILE A 52 6.83 -13.12 -10.16
N GLY A 53 7.07 -13.40 -8.89
CA GLY A 53 7.29 -12.39 -7.85
C GLY A 53 6.03 -12.00 -7.08
N ARG A 54 4.96 -12.82 -7.13
CA ARG A 54 3.80 -12.61 -6.24
C ARG A 54 4.15 -13.11 -4.85
N PRO A 55 3.97 -12.26 -3.81
CA PRO A 55 4.17 -12.71 -2.45
C PRO A 55 3.05 -13.68 -2.02
N ILE A 56 3.42 -14.76 -1.33
CA ILE A 56 2.45 -15.70 -0.76
C ILE A 56 1.54 -14.97 0.21
N GLN A 57 2.10 -14.12 1.05
CA GLN A 57 1.38 -13.24 1.96
C GLN A 57 1.67 -11.78 1.62
N ALA A 58 0.69 -10.88 1.76
CA ALA A 58 0.88 -9.44 1.50
C ALA A 58 0.09 -8.59 2.51
N PRO A 59 0.42 -7.28 2.65
CA PRO A 59 -0.31 -6.40 3.55
C PRO A 59 -1.81 -6.42 3.28
N TYR A 60 -2.60 -6.52 4.35
CA TYR A 60 -4.05 -6.68 4.25
C TYR A 60 -4.72 -5.57 3.41
N GLY A 61 -4.34 -4.30 3.61
CA GLY A 61 -4.87 -3.19 2.81
C GLY A 61 -4.58 -3.32 1.30
N LEU A 62 -3.39 -3.83 0.91
CA LEU A 62 -3.08 -4.11 -0.49
C LEU A 62 -3.92 -5.29 -1.03
N ARG A 63 -4.16 -6.32 -0.20
CA ARG A 63 -5.06 -7.44 -0.54
C ARG A 63 -6.50 -6.97 -0.79
N LYS A 64 -6.99 -5.97 -0.03
CA LYS A 64 -8.31 -5.37 -0.27
C LYS A 64 -8.39 -4.66 -1.62
N ILE A 65 -7.37 -3.89 -1.98
CA ILE A 65 -7.30 -3.23 -3.29
C ILE A 65 -7.18 -4.26 -4.43
N GLU A 66 -6.34 -5.30 -4.26
CA GLU A 66 -6.23 -6.41 -5.20
C GLU A 66 -7.59 -7.09 -5.42
N ALA A 67 -8.28 -7.44 -4.33
CA ALA A 67 -9.60 -8.07 -4.38
C ALA A 67 -10.64 -7.18 -5.07
N ALA A 68 -10.68 -5.88 -4.74
CA ALA A 68 -11.58 -4.93 -5.37
C ALA A 68 -11.39 -4.83 -6.88
N LEU A 69 -10.16 -4.87 -7.36
CA LEU A 69 -9.85 -4.87 -8.80
C LEU A 69 -10.21 -6.19 -9.46
N LEU A 70 -9.91 -7.32 -8.82
CA LEU A 70 -10.24 -8.66 -9.34
C LEU A 70 -11.76 -8.87 -9.40
N ASP A 71 -12.53 -8.39 -8.42
CA ASP A 71 -13.99 -8.47 -8.40
C ASP A 71 -14.62 -7.61 -9.51
N ALA A 72 -13.94 -6.54 -9.91
CA ALA A 72 -14.35 -5.73 -11.06
C ALA A 72 -13.86 -6.27 -12.41
N GLY A 73 -13.24 -7.46 -12.44
CA GLY A 73 -12.78 -8.12 -13.67
C GLY A 73 -11.43 -7.64 -14.20
N PHE A 74 -10.70 -6.80 -13.47
CA PHE A 74 -9.39 -6.32 -13.92
C PHE A 74 -8.28 -7.35 -13.67
N LYS A 75 -7.26 -7.35 -14.54
CA LYS A 75 -6.05 -8.17 -14.38
C LYS A 75 -5.07 -7.45 -13.44
N ALA A 76 -5.23 -7.68 -12.14
CA ALA A 76 -4.44 -7.07 -11.09
C ALA A 76 -3.72 -8.12 -10.24
N THR A 77 -2.56 -7.77 -9.71
CA THR A 77 -1.87 -8.61 -8.73
C THR A 77 -0.87 -7.81 -7.91
N ILE A 78 -0.60 -8.29 -6.69
CA ILE A 78 0.48 -7.75 -5.86
C ILE A 78 1.81 -8.36 -6.31
N ILE A 79 2.81 -7.50 -6.51
CA ILE A 79 4.18 -7.89 -6.86
C ILE A 79 5.16 -7.36 -5.83
N ASP A 80 6.07 -8.22 -5.40
CA ASP A 80 7.17 -7.86 -4.51
C ASP A 80 8.07 -6.78 -5.15
N PRO A 81 8.55 -5.79 -4.37
CA PRO A 81 9.34 -4.66 -4.90
C PRO A 81 10.59 -5.06 -5.67
N ASP A 82 11.18 -6.23 -5.40
CA ASP A 82 12.37 -6.70 -6.12
C ASP A 82 12.02 -7.24 -7.52
N TYR A 83 10.77 -7.63 -7.76
CA TYR A 83 10.31 -8.29 -8.99
C TYR A 83 9.49 -7.40 -9.93
N ILE A 84 9.15 -6.17 -9.56
CA ILE A 84 8.33 -5.25 -10.38
C ILE A 84 8.88 -5.11 -11.79
N HIS A 85 10.20 -5.09 -11.94
CA HIS A 85 10.85 -4.93 -13.24
C HIS A 85 10.44 -5.95 -14.31
N LYS A 86 9.98 -7.14 -13.89
CA LYS A 86 9.52 -8.21 -14.80
C LYS A 86 8.16 -7.92 -15.44
N HIS A 87 7.42 -6.95 -14.89
CA HIS A 87 6.03 -6.67 -15.27
C HIS A 87 5.83 -5.30 -15.92
N LEU A 88 6.87 -4.46 -15.96
CA LEU A 88 6.76 -3.07 -16.43
C LEU A 88 6.39 -2.96 -17.93
N ASP A 89 6.62 -4.01 -18.72
CA ASP A 89 6.33 -3.98 -20.16
C ASP A 89 4.84 -4.23 -20.45
N SER A 90 4.16 -4.96 -19.59
CA SER A 90 2.73 -5.27 -19.76
C SER A 90 1.82 -4.37 -18.91
N ALA A 91 2.33 -3.80 -17.82
CA ALA A 91 1.52 -3.02 -16.90
C ALA A 91 1.08 -1.68 -17.48
N LYS A 92 -0.16 -1.32 -17.22
CA LYS A 92 -0.74 0.02 -17.49
C LYS A 92 -0.58 0.95 -16.30
N ALA A 93 -0.58 0.40 -15.07
CA ALA A 93 -0.30 1.19 -13.87
C ALA A 93 0.40 0.40 -12.78
N ILE A 94 1.17 1.15 -11.97
CA ILE A 94 1.70 0.71 -10.68
C ILE A 94 0.90 1.43 -9.60
N MET A 95 0.29 0.66 -8.69
CA MET A 95 -0.51 1.15 -7.57
C MET A 95 0.27 0.91 -6.28
N ILE A 96 0.53 1.96 -5.52
CA ILE A 96 1.41 1.92 -4.34
C ILE A 96 0.62 2.36 -3.11
N GLY A 97 0.57 1.51 -2.09
CA GLY A 97 0.00 1.86 -0.78
C GLY A 97 1.07 1.88 0.30
N HIS A 98 0.98 2.82 1.23
CA HIS A 98 1.93 2.92 2.35
C HIS A 98 1.27 3.48 3.61
N HIS A 99 1.83 3.13 4.79
CA HIS A 99 1.37 3.65 6.08
C HIS A 99 2.03 4.96 6.47
N ASP A 100 3.24 5.24 5.96
CA ASP A 100 3.98 6.46 6.26
C ASP A 100 5.07 6.71 5.20
N TYR A 101 4.74 7.46 4.18
CA TYR A 101 5.60 7.71 3.02
C TYR A 101 6.89 8.50 3.33
N PHE A 102 6.76 9.52 4.21
CA PHE A 102 7.79 10.55 4.37
C PHE A 102 8.18 10.79 5.83
N ALA A 103 7.86 9.86 6.71
CA ALA A 103 8.03 10.00 8.16
C ALA A 103 7.36 11.27 8.70
N LEU A 104 6.08 11.44 8.35
CA LEU A 104 5.21 12.52 8.84
C LEU A 104 4.15 12.00 9.81
N ALA A 105 4.01 10.67 9.96
CA ALA A 105 3.13 10.05 10.94
C ALA A 105 3.94 9.63 12.18
N SER A 106 3.24 9.54 13.33
CA SER A 106 3.78 8.96 14.56
C SER A 106 3.97 7.43 14.38
N PRO A 107 5.05 6.83 14.91
CA PRO A 107 6.15 7.43 15.66
C PRO A 107 7.35 7.88 14.79
N SER A 108 7.27 7.79 13.47
CA SER A 108 8.41 8.09 12.59
C SER A 108 8.82 9.57 12.65
N CYS A 109 7.84 10.47 12.78
CA CYS A 109 8.14 11.91 12.86
C CYS A 109 8.87 12.25 14.16
N GLU A 110 8.53 11.65 15.29
CA GLU A 110 9.19 11.83 16.56
C GLU A 110 10.65 11.34 16.51
N TRP A 111 10.88 10.14 15.98
CA TRP A 111 12.23 9.64 15.79
C TRP A 111 13.08 10.54 14.90
N LYS A 112 12.48 11.06 13.82
CA LYS A 112 13.16 12.00 12.92
C LYS A 112 13.52 13.29 13.62
N MET A 113 12.61 13.84 14.44
CA MET A 113 12.86 15.06 15.22
C MET A 113 13.93 14.85 16.28
N LEU A 114 13.87 13.74 17.04
CA LEU A 114 14.81 13.45 18.12
C LEU A 114 16.23 13.13 17.62
N THR A 115 16.36 12.46 16.49
CA THR A 115 17.66 11.96 16.01
C THR A 115 18.25 12.77 14.86
N ASN A 116 17.46 13.65 14.25
CA ASN A 116 17.77 14.34 12.98
C ASN A 116 18.20 13.37 11.85
N LYS A 117 17.71 12.12 11.88
CA LYS A 117 18.00 11.08 10.88
C LYS A 117 16.72 10.60 10.22
N GLU A 118 16.83 10.22 8.95
CA GLU A 118 15.70 9.68 8.18
C GLU A 118 15.33 8.27 8.66
N PRO A 119 14.08 8.00 9.09
CA PRO A 119 13.59 6.67 9.41
C PRO A 119 13.71 5.68 8.26
N ILE A 120 13.81 4.39 8.58
CA ILE A 120 14.04 3.32 7.60
C ILE A 120 12.88 3.22 6.60
N ASN A 121 11.62 3.34 7.05
CA ASN A 121 10.44 3.31 6.18
C ASN A 121 10.53 4.39 5.09
N ALA A 122 10.68 5.66 5.46
CA ALA A 122 10.78 6.76 4.51
C ALA A 122 12.00 6.63 3.57
N LYS A 123 13.15 6.19 4.11
CA LYS A 123 14.36 5.95 3.32
C LYS A 123 14.18 4.81 2.32
N CYS A 124 13.55 3.71 2.72
CA CYS A 124 13.26 2.58 1.84
C CYS A 124 12.27 2.98 0.74
N PHE A 125 11.20 3.67 1.12
CA PHE A 125 10.21 4.16 0.16
C PHE A 125 10.83 5.11 -0.87
N ARG A 126 11.62 6.09 -0.44
CA ARG A 126 12.31 7.01 -1.33
C ARG A 126 13.25 6.29 -2.32
N LYS A 127 14.04 5.31 -1.82
CA LYS A 127 14.91 4.48 -2.68
C LYS A 127 14.10 3.64 -3.66
N PHE A 128 12.99 3.06 -3.21
CA PHE A 128 12.08 2.28 -4.03
C PHE A 128 11.48 3.10 -5.17
N LEU A 129 10.90 4.28 -4.90
CA LEU A 129 10.38 5.17 -5.94
C LEU A 129 11.46 5.59 -6.93
N THR A 130 12.65 5.97 -6.45
CA THR A 130 13.76 6.35 -7.33
C THR A 130 14.13 5.21 -8.27
N LYS A 131 14.15 3.96 -7.77
CA LYS A 131 14.42 2.77 -8.59
C LYS A 131 13.33 2.55 -9.65
N ILE A 132 12.05 2.71 -9.29
CA ILE A 132 10.94 2.61 -10.24
C ILE A 132 11.08 3.67 -11.33
N ILE A 133 11.19 4.95 -10.97
CA ILE A 133 11.26 6.07 -11.91
C ILE A 133 12.41 5.89 -12.89
N ASN A 134 13.57 5.44 -12.41
CA ASN A 134 14.71 5.17 -13.29
C ASN A 134 14.42 4.05 -14.30
N LYS A 135 13.61 3.06 -13.95
CA LYS A 135 13.26 1.94 -14.85
C LYS A 135 12.15 2.29 -15.85
N ILE A 136 11.31 3.28 -15.54
CA ILE A 136 10.18 3.66 -16.39
C ILE A 136 10.40 4.98 -17.14
N LYS A 137 11.64 5.45 -17.24
CA LYS A 137 11.96 6.74 -17.91
C LYS A 137 11.33 6.83 -19.30
N ASP A 138 11.43 5.76 -20.08
CA ASP A 138 10.96 5.69 -21.46
C ASP A 138 9.48 5.23 -21.58
N LYS A 139 8.82 4.91 -20.45
CA LYS A 139 7.43 4.43 -20.41
C LYS A 139 6.49 5.57 -20.02
N LYS A 140 6.16 6.45 -20.99
CA LYS A 140 5.30 7.62 -20.74
C LYS A 140 3.87 7.25 -20.38
N ASP A 141 3.36 6.13 -20.88
CA ASP A 141 1.98 5.69 -20.70
C ASP A 141 1.73 4.96 -19.39
N LEU A 142 2.79 4.44 -18.75
CA LEU A 142 2.67 3.76 -17.46
C LEU A 142 2.32 4.76 -16.36
N LYS A 143 1.18 4.55 -15.70
CA LYS A 143 0.67 5.42 -14.63
C LYS A 143 1.17 4.99 -13.26
N ILE A 144 1.38 5.94 -12.37
CA ILE A 144 1.69 5.68 -10.95
C ILE A 144 0.58 6.27 -10.11
N ILE A 145 -0.08 5.39 -9.34
CA ILE A 145 -1.17 5.74 -8.42
C ILE A 145 -0.67 5.48 -7.00
N VAL A 146 -0.88 6.41 -6.10
CA VAL A 146 -0.52 6.25 -4.68
C VAL A 146 -1.75 6.37 -3.80
N GLY A 147 -1.78 5.61 -2.71
CA GLY A 147 -2.92 5.57 -1.80
C GLY A 147 -2.55 4.99 -0.42
N GLY A 148 -3.56 4.56 0.33
CA GLY A 148 -3.41 4.01 1.67
C GLY A 148 -3.43 5.07 2.78
N PRO A 149 -3.28 4.66 4.05
CA PRO A 149 -3.51 5.52 5.22
C PRO A 149 -2.67 6.79 5.26
N ALA A 150 -1.50 6.79 4.63
CA ALA A 150 -0.60 7.95 4.60
C ALA A 150 -0.70 8.79 3.32
N ALA A 151 -1.70 8.58 2.46
CA ALA A 151 -1.83 9.32 1.21
C ALA A 151 -1.91 10.84 1.40
N TRP A 152 -2.47 11.30 2.52
CA TRP A 152 -2.51 12.71 2.92
C TRP A 152 -1.13 13.38 2.94
N GLN A 153 -0.06 12.63 3.18
CA GLN A 153 1.31 13.16 3.26
C GLN A 153 1.78 13.79 1.93
N TRP A 154 1.24 13.34 0.80
CA TRP A 154 1.58 13.88 -0.51
C TRP A 154 1.17 15.34 -0.68
N LEU A 155 0.16 15.82 0.07
CA LEU A 155 -0.25 17.24 0.09
C LEU A 155 0.86 18.15 0.63
N TYR A 156 1.68 17.63 1.55
CA TYR A 156 2.77 18.39 2.18
C TYR A 156 4.06 18.40 1.36
N VAL A 157 4.12 17.57 0.30
CA VAL A 157 5.33 17.42 -0.53
C VAL A 157 5.03 17.51 -2.03
N PRO A 158 4.31 18.53 -2.53
CA PRO A 158 3.80 18.58 -3.90
C PRO A 158 4.93 18.51 -4.95
N LYS A 159 6.14 18.99 -4.64
CA LYS A 159 7.30 18.87 -5.53
C LYS A 159 7.68 17.41 -5.80
N LEU A 160 7.41 16.48 -4.87
CA LEU A 160 7.71 15.07 -5.04
C LEU A 160 6.69 14.36 -5.95
N ILE A 161 5.45 14.84 -6.04
CA ILE A 161 4.45 14.35 -6.99
C ILE A 161 5.01 14.46 -8.41
N LYS A 162 5.48 15.64 -8.79
CA LYS A 162 6.10 15.86 -10.10
C LYS A 162 7.40 15.07 -10.27
N LYS A 163 8.29 15.09 -9.27
CA LYS A 163 9.57 14.38 -9.28
C LYS A 163 9.41 12.88 -9.54
N TYR A 164 8.44 12.25 -8.89
CA TYR A 164 8.18 10.81 -8.99
C TYR A 164 7.05 10.47 -9.99
N ARG A 165 6.65 11.42 -10.85
CA ARG A 165 5.65 11.20 -11.89
C ARG A 165 4.36 10.56 -11.36
N ILE A 166 3.94 10.94 -10.14
CA ILE A 166 2.69 10.45 -9.58
C ILE A 166 1.53 11.03 -10.38
N ASN A 167 0.68 10.17 -10.93
CA ASN A 167 -0.46 10.56 -11.75
C ASN A 167 -1.69 10.87 -10.89
N THR A 168 -1.90 10.08 -9.84
CA THR A 168 -3.05 10.25 -8.94
C THR A 168 -2.67 9.89 -7.51
N VAL A 169 -3.07 10.72 -6.56
CA VAL A 169 -3.07 10.44 -5.13
C VAL A 169 -4.50 10.16 -4.71
N ILE A 170 -4.77 9.02 -4.08
CA ILE A 170 -6.09 8.67 -3.53
C ILE A 170 -5.97 8.72 -2.01
N ASN A 171 -6.57 9.74 -1.39
CA ASN A 171 -6.63 9.88 0.06
C ASN A 171 -8.00 9.43 0.56
N GLY A 172 -8.00 8.38 1.37
CA GLY A 172 -9.21 7.79 1.91
C GLY A 172 -9.39 6.32 1.55
N GLU A 173 -10.64 5.82 1.69
CA GLU A 173 -10.97 4.42 1.41
C GLU A 173 -11.06 4.20 -0.11
N GLY A 174 -10.06 3.54 -0.66
CA GLY A 174 -9.83 3.49 -2.11
C GLY A 174 -10.64 2.46 -2.88
N GLU A 175 -11.35 1.53 -2.26
CA GLU A 175 -11.94 0.35 -2.92
C GLU A 175 -12.95 0.67 -4.03
N LYS A 176 -13.74 1.74 -3.87
CA LYS A 176 -14.65 2.21 -4.93
C LYS A 176 -13.90 2.97 -6.01
N VAL A 177 -13.07 3.90 -5.58
CA VAL A 177 -12.36 4.84 -6.45
C VAL A 177 -11.35 4.13 -7.35
N ILE A 178 -10.66 3.11 -6.82
CA ILE A 178 -9.63 2.41 -7.60
C ILE A 178 -10.18 1.69 -8.83
N LYS A 179 -11.42 1.22 -8.77
CA LYS A 179 -12.11 0.60 -9.93
C LYS A 179 -12.37 1.64 -11.02
N ILE A 180 -12.79 2.85 -10.64
CA ILE A 180 -13.03 3.95 -11.58
C ILE A 180 -11.71 4.40 -12.22
N ILE A 181 -10.66 4.53 -11.42
CA ILE A 181 -9.33 4.90 -11.91
C ILE A 181 -8.78 3.82 -12.85
N ALA A 182 -8.94 2.54 -12.50
CA ALA A 182 -8.52 1.44 -13.37
C ALA A 182 -9.23 1.48 -14.73
N GLN A 183 -10.53 1.70 -14.73
CA GLN A 183 -11.30 1.83 -15.99
C GLN A 183 -10.85 3.03 -16.82
N LYS A 184 -10.63 4.20 -16.21
CA LYS A 184 -10.10 5.39 -16.88
C LYS A 184 -8.73 5.14 -17.51
N ILE A 185 -7.85 4.42 -16.82
CA ILE A 185 -6.51 4.06 -17.34
C ILE A 185 -6.64 3.19 -18.58
N LEU A 186 -7.51 2.16 -18.57
CA LEU A 186 -7.73 1.29 -19.73
C LEU A 186 -8.33 2.03 -20.93
N ASN A 187 -9.20 3.00 -20.65
CA ASN A 187 -9.82 3.83 -21.68
C ASN A 187 -8.88 4.95 -22.21
N GLY A 188 -7.70 5.14 -21.61
CA GLY A 188 -6.81 6.24 -21.97
C GLY A 188 -7.32 7.62 -21.54
N GLU A 189 -8.23 7.69 -20.58
CA GLU A 189 -8.82 8.93 -20.09
C GLU A 189 -7.85 9.70 -19.18
N ALA A 190 -8.07 11.02 -19.06
CA ALA A 190 -7.34 11.86 -18.12
C ALA A 190 -7.62 11.46 -16.67
N LEU A 191 -6.57 11.45 -15.86
CA LEU A 191 -6.66 11.11 -14.45
C LEU A 191 -6.61 12.39 -13.59
N PRO A 192 -7.41 12.47 -12.50
CA PRO A 192 -7.27 13.54 -11.53
C PRO A 192 -5.95 13.40 -10.76
N ASN A 193 -5.27 14.50 -10.49
CA ASN A 193 -4.01 14.46 -9.74
C ASN A 193 -4.20 14.05 -8.26
N TYR A 194 -5.34 14.41 -7.68
CA TYR A 194 -5.67 14.12 -6.29
C TYR A 194 -7.16 13.84 -6.15
N ILE A 195 -7.48 12.83 -5.36
CA ILE A 195 -8.85 12.45 -4.99
C ILE A 195 -8.91 12.39 -3.48
N GLU A 196 -9.73 13.24 -2.89
CA GLU A 196 -10.16 13.10 -1.51
C GLU A 196 -11.44 12.27 -1.50
N VAL A 197 -11.39 11.11 -0.84
CA VAL A 197 -12.59 10.28 -0.67
C VAL A 197 -13.34 10.79 0.55
N ASP A 198 -14.48 11.43 0.32
CA ASP A 198 -15.31 11.93 1.41
C ASP A 198 -15.72 10.79 2.35
N PRO A 199 -15.75 11.01 3.68
CA PRO A 199 -16.25 10.01 4.62
C PRO A 199 -17.64 9.47 4.32
N SER A 200 -18.53 10.28 3.73
CA SER A 200 -19.88 9.85 3.32
C SER A 200 -19.85 8.85 2.14
N ASP A 201 -18.80 8.88 1.31
CA ASP A 201 -18.58 7.97 0.19
C ASP A 201 -17.85 6.69 0.59
N SER A 202 -17.57 6.52 1.88
CA SER A 202 -16.95 5.30 2.39
C SER A 202 -17.74 4.05 1.96
N PRO A 203 -17.08 2.97 1.52
CA PRO A 203 -17.77 1.77 1.06
C PRO A 203 -18.59 1.13 2.18
N LYS A 204 -19.81 0.68 1.86
CA LYS A 204 -20.61 -0.17 2.75
C LYS A 204 -19.97 -1.55 2.86
N LEU A 205 -20.34 -2.34 3.88
CA LEU A 205 -19.75 -3.68 4.08
C LEU A 205 -19.86 -4.59 2.86
N ASN A 206 -20.98 -4.58 2.17
CA ASN A 206 -21.21 -5.38 0.97
C ASN A 206 -20.45 -4.86 -0.27
N GLU A 207 -19.85 -3.68 -0.21
CA GLU A 207 -19.01 -3.11 -1.25
C GLU A 207 -17.51 -3.34 -1.02
N ILE A 208 -17.16 -3.85 0.18
CA ILE A 208 -15.78 -4.19 0.54
C ILE A 208 -15.50 -5.63 0.12
N ALA A 209 -14.64 -5.80 -0.86
CA ALA A 209 -14.24 -7.11 -1.35
C ALA A 209 -13.57 -7.95 -0.24
N LEU A 210 -13.85 -9.26 -0.19
CA LEU A 210 -13.11 -10.20 0.63
C LEU A 210 -11.73 -10.45 -0.02
N ILE A 211 -10.69 -10.61 0.79
CA ILE A 211 -9.35 -10.93 0.27
C ILE A 211 -9.39 -12.26 -0.49
N ARG A 212 -8.58 -12.37 -1.55
CA ARG A 212 -8.50 -13.60 -2.39
C ARG A 212 -7.22 -14.40 -2.16
N TYR A 213 -6.28 -13.83 -1.42
CA TYR A 213 -4.99 -14.44 -1.06
C TYR A 213 -4.61 -14.04 0.37
N PRO A 214 -3.77 -14.81 1.07
CA PRO A 214 -3.43 -14.57 2.46
C PRO A 214 -2.84 -13.20 2.73
N SER A 215 -3.24 -12.63 3.85
CA SER A 215 -2.61 -11.45 4.45
C SER A 215 -1.35 -11.83 5.21
N ILE A 216 -0.45 -10.86 5.40
CA ILE A 216 0.74 -11.03 6.25
C ILE A 216 0.29 -11.38 7.67
N ASN A 217 0.96 -12.38 8.26
CA ASN A 217 0.75 -12.85 9.63
C ASN A 217 -0.71 -13.19 9.97
N GLY A 218 -1.53 -13.51 8.97
CA GLY A 218 -2.94 -13.85 9.18
C GLY A 218 -3.82 -12.69 9.63
N LEU A 219 -3.38 -11.44 9.41
CA LEU A 219 -4.16 -10.26 9.79
C LEU A 219 -5.47 -10.19 9.01
N ILE A 220 -6.56 -9.92 9.73
CA ILE A 220 -7.89 -9.64 9.19
C ILE A 220 -8.47 -8.39 9.81
N GLU A 221 -9.40 -7.77 9.12
CA GLU A 221 -10.13 -6.61 9.58
C GLU A 221 -11.47 -7.05 10.17
N ILE A 222 -11.73 -6.69 11.43
CA ILE A 222 -12.99 -6.97 12.11
C ILE A 222 -13.88 -5.74 12.22
N MET A 223 -13.28 -4.56 12.11
CA MET A 223 -13.96 -3.27 12.20
C MET A 223 -13.21 -2.23 11.36
N ARG A 224 -13.94 -1.33 10.73
CA ARG A 224 -13.38 -0.21 9.97
C ARG A 224 -14.12 1.09 10.32
N GLY A 225 -13.35 2.18 10.34
CA GLY A 225 -13.84 3.53 10.61
C GLY A 225 -13.70 3.96 12.06
N CYS A 226 -13.81 5.26 12.28
CA CYS A 226 -13.80 5.87 13.60
C CYS A 226 -14.52 7.23 13.55
N PRO A 227 -15.64 7.42 14.24
CA PRO A 227 -16.42 8.67 14.18
C PRO A 227 -15.94 9.74 15.17
N ARG A 228 -14.83 9.52 15.90
CA ARG A 228 -14.41 10.42 17.00
C ARG A 228 -14.02 11.82 16.56
N GLY A 229 -13.61 12.03 15.30
CA GLY A 229 -13.25 13.37 14.80
C GLY A 229 -12.02 13.99 15.46
N CYS A 230 -11.08 13.19 15.97
CA CYS A 230 -9.87 13.70 16.61
C CYS A 230 -9.04 14.54 15.62
N LYS A 231 -8.77 15.81 15.95
CA LYS A 231 -8.09 16.76 15.07
C LYS A 231 -6.66 16.35 14.64
N PHE A 232 -6.00 15.50 15.41
CA PHE A 232 -4.66 14.98 15.12
C PHE A 232 -4.65 13.69 14.32
N CYS A 233 -5.82 13.08 14.04
CA CYS A 233 -5.91 11.75 13.43
C CYS A 233 -6.22 11.84 11.94
N SER A 234 -5.38 11.28 11.11
CA SER A 234 -5.53 11.30 9.65
C SER A 234 -6.61 10.35 9.11
N VAL A 235 -7.12 9.43 9.94
CA VAL A 235 -8.11 8.41 9.52
C VAL A 235 -9.45 8.54 10.25
N THR A 236 -9.68 9.66 10.91
CA THR A 236 -10.88 9.92 11.72
C THR A 236 -12.09 10.32 10.87
N SER A 237 -13.25 10.42 11.53
CA SER A 237 -14.53 10.89 10.95
C SER A 237 -15.14 9.96 9.89
N ARG A 238 -14.74 8.70 9.84
CA ARG A 238 -15.34 7.71 8.95
C ARG A 238 -16.40 6.88 9.68
N PRO A 239 -17.51 6.48 9.03
CA PRO A 239 -18.54 5.67 9.68
C PRO A 239 -17.95 4.35 10.16
N ILE A 240 -18.34 3.96 11.40
CA ILE A 240 -17.95 2.64 11.92
C ILE A 240 -18.76 1.57 11.19
N ARG A 241 -18.05 0.51 10.77
CA ARG A 241 -18.61 -0.70 10.16
C ARG A 241 -17.96 -1.91 10.81
N PHE A 242 -18.78 -2.80 11.37
CA PHE A 242 -18.33 -4.07 11.94
C PHE A 242 -18.51 -5.17 10.89
N TYR A 243 -17.47 -5.92 10.60
CA TYR A 243 -17.56 -7.06 9.70
C TYR A 243 -18.45 -8.14 10.32
N THR A 244 -19.25 -8.80 9.49
CA THR A 244 -20.07 -9.92 9.96
C THR A 244 -19.19 -11.12 10.28
N LEU A 245 -19.63 -12.00 11.20
CA LEU A 245 -18.93 -13.24 11.52
C LEU A 245 -18.69 -14.09 10.26
N GLU A 246 -19.65 -14.11 9.34
CA GLU A 246 -19.52 -14.83 8.06
C GLU A 246 -18.37 -14.28 7.20
N MET A 247 -18.22 -12.96 7.11
CA MET A 247 -17.10 -12.35 6.36
C MET A 247 -15.75 -12.69 6.99
N ILE A 248 -15.68 -12.58 8.32
CA ILE A 248 -14.47 -12.90 9.11
C ILE A 248 -14.10 -14.38 8.91
N GLU A 249 -15.08 -15.28 9.03
CA GLU A 249 -14.87 -16.72 8.87
C GLU A 249 -14.40 -17.10 7.46
N LYS A 250 -14.95 -16.46 6.42
CA LYS A 250 -14.50 -16.67 5.03
C LYS A 250 -13.04 -16.28 4.83
N GLU A 251 -12.62 -15.13 5.35
CA GLU A 251 -11.23 -14.69 5.23
C GLU A 251 -10.29 -15.55 6.08
N LEU A 252 -10.70 -15.97 7.29
CA LEU A 252 -9.91 -16.89 8.11
C LEU A 252 -9.71 -18.24 7.43
N LYS A 253 -10.78 -18.83 6.88
CA LYS A 253 -10.69 -20.11 6.14
C LYS A 253 -9.72 -20.00 4.96
N LEU A 254 -9.78 -18.89 4.21
CA LEU A 254 -8.87 -18.65 3.09
C LEU A 254 -7.41 -18.60 3.57
N ILE A 255 -7.13 -17.87 4.65
CA ILE A 255 -5.77 -17.75 5.20
C ILE A 255 -5.25 -19.11 5.65
N ILE A 256 -6.04 -19.88 6.41
CA ILE A 256 -5.66 -21.18 6.94
C ILE A 256 -5.39 -22.20 5.81
N HIS A 257 -6.19 -22.21 4.75
CA HIS A 257 -6.03 -23.17 3.64
C HIS A 257 -4.87 -22.84 2.70
N MET A 258 -4.39 -21.60 2.67
CA MET A 258 -3.34 -21.15 1.76
C MET A 258 -2.01 -20.82 2.46
N ALA A 259 -1.96 -20.87 3.81
CA ALA A 259 -0.75 -20.66 4.60
C ALA A 259 0.08 -21.95 4.66
#